data_78dc6da8f591245dc7165a6cdbc58a5f
#
_entry.id   78dc6da8f591245dc7165a6cdbc58a5f
#
_cell.length_a   1.000
_cell.length_b   1.000
_cell.length_c   1.000
_cell.angle_alpha   90.00
_cell.angle_beta   90.00
_cell.angle_gamma   90.00
#
_symmetry.space_group_name_H-M   'P 1'
#
loop_
_entity.id
_entity.type
_entity.pdbx_description
1 polymer ?
#
loop_
_entity_poly.entity_id
_entity_poly.type
_entity_poly.pdbx_seq_one_letter_code
_entity_poly.pdbx_strand_id
1 'polypeptide(L)'
;MKKLKGVIKAQQFDKKTIEKIFETANHMESVFAEKMLEGKIMATLFYEPSTRTRLSFESAMTRLGGRVIGTENAGEFSSKAKGESLEDSIRVISSYADVIILRYHKKGGAERAQKFSSVPIINAGDGPGQHPTQALLDLYTVKKCFGKIEKLKIALIGDLKNGRTVRSLCYFLAKHYSDNHIYFVSPKQTQMKKDIKNYLDKNNVKWEEKDNLKSIVSEVDVFYQTRVQEL
;
A
#
# COMPACT_ATOMS: atom_id res chain seq x y z
N MET A 1 10.37 -13.92 14.55
CA MET A 1 9.72 -12.84 13.75
C MET A 1 8.63 -12.18 14.59
N LYS A 2 8.61 -10.86 14.71
CA LYS A 2 7.54 -10.17 15.46
C LYS A 2 6.23 -10.33 14.70
N LYS A 3 5.21 -10.92 15.34
CA LYS A 3 3.88 -11.09 14.74
C LYS A 3 3.31 -9.70 14.43
N LEU A 4 3.00 -9.43 13.15
CA LEU A 4 2.38 -8.17 12.76
C LEU A 4 0.94 -8.16 13.28
N LYS A 5 0.57 -7.11 14.02
CA LYS A 5 -0.81 -6.87 14.47
C LYS A 5 -1.72 -6.37 13.35
N GLY A 6 -1.15 -6.00 12.21
CA GLY A 6 -1.82 -5.48 11.03
C GLY A 6 -0.81 -4.91 10.03
N VAL A 7 -1.27 -4.47 8.86
CA VAL A 7 -0.46 -3.85 7.81
C VAL A 7 -0.96 -2.42 7.60
N ILE A 8 -0.40 -1.46 8.32
CA ILE A 8 -0.92 -0.10 8.42
C ILE A 8 -0.09 0.90 7.62
N LYS A 9 1.24 0.84 7.73
CA LYS A 9 2.17 1.79 7.11
C LYS A 9 3.49 1.12 6.69
N ALA A 10 4.13 1.68 5.66
CA ALA A 10 5.39 1.15 5.12
C ALA A 10 6.51 1.10 6.17
N GLN A 11 6.60 2.09 7.06
CA GLN A 11 7.67 2.20 8.05
C GLN A 11 7.62 1.13 9.15
N GLN A 12 6.54 0.36 9.28
CA GLN A 12 6.44 -0.71 10.29
C GLN A 12 7.27 -1.95 9.95
N PHE A 13 7.59 -2.15 8.67
CA PHE A 13 8.34 -3.31 8.21
C PHE A 13 9.83 -3.16 8.49
N ASP A 14 10.49 -4.27 8.77
CA ASP A 14 11.92 -4.45 8.68
C ASP A 14 12.30 -5.24 7.42
N LYS A 15 13.58 -5.22 7.02
CA LYS A 15 14.06 -5.88 5.79
C LYS A 15 13.77 -7.39 5.81
N LYS A 16 13.93 -8.05 6.97
CA LYS A 16 13.67 -9.48 7.15
C LYS A 16 12.19 -9.83 6.89
N THR A 17 11.27 -8.99 7.36
CA THR A 17 9.84 -9.16 7.12
C THR A 17 9.48 -8.97 5.64
N ILE A 18 10.09 -7.99 4.97
CA ILE A 18 9.89 -7.76 3.53
C ILE A 18 10.37 -8.97 2.73
N GLU A 19 11.57 -9.48 3.00
CA GLU A 19 12.12 -10.66 2.33
C GLU A 19 11.22 -11.88 2.52
N LYS A 20 10.72 -12.10 3.73
CA LYS A 20 9.79 -13.21 4.01
C LYS A 20 8.47 -13.08 3.25
N ILE A 21 7.95 -11.85 3.10
CA ILE A 21 6.76 -11.60 2.27
C ILE A 21 7.06 -11.96 0.82
N PHE A 22 8.22 -11.59 0.29
CA PHE A 22 8.60 -11.90 -1.10
C PHE A 22 8.84 -13.39 -1.32
N GLU A 23 9.48 -14.10 -0.39
CA GLU A 23 9.60 -15.56 -0.43
C GLU A 23 8.22 -16.23 -0.44
N THR A 24 7.32 -15.75 0.42
CA THR A 24 5.94 -16.25 0.47
C THR A 24 5.21 -15.97 -0.85
N ALA A 25 5.36 -14.78 -1.42
CA ALA A 25 4.76 -14.42 -2.70
C ALA A 25 5.27 -15.32 -3.84
N ASN A 26 6.59 -15.60 -3.89
CA ASN A 26 7.17 -16.54 -4.86
C ASN A 26 6.58 -17.95 -4.71
N HIS A 27 6.44 -18.41 -3.47
CA HIS A 27 5.83 -19.72 -3.21
C HIS A 27 4.37 -19.77 -3.66
N MET A 28 3.60 -18.71 -3.40
CA MET A 28 2.20 -18.61 -3.80
C MET A 28 1.97 -18.62 -5.32
N GLU A 29 2.95 -18.23 -6.12
CA GLU A 29 2.84 -18.32 -7.59
C GLU A 29 2.82 -19.77 -8.08
N SER A 30 3.47 -20.69 -7.37
CA SER A 30 3.55 -22.11 -7.72
C SER A 30 2.49 -22.99 -7.05
N VAL A 31 1.87 -22.52 -5.97
CA VAL A 31 0.96 -23.32 -5.13
C VAL A 31 -0.43 -22.71 -5.10
N PHE A 32 -1.23 -23.02 -6.12
CA PHE A 32 -2.59 -22.47 -6.28
C PHE A 32 -3.67 -23.18 -5.45
N ALA A 33 -3.37 -24.25 -4.73
CA ALA A 33 -4.40 -25.15 -4.20
C ALA A 33 -4.33 -25.39 -2.67
N GLU A 34 -3.47 -24.71 -1.93
CA GLU A 34 -3.43 -24.88 -0.49
C GLU A 34 -4.55 -24.09 0.19
N LYS A 35 -5.47 -24.77 0.85
CA LYS A 35 -6.54 -24.16 1.66
C LYS A 35 -6.01 -23.57 2.96
N MET A 36 -4.97 -22.74 2.89
CA MET A 36 -4.25 -22.17 4.03
C MET A 36 -5.13 -21.31 4.95
N LEU A 37 -6.22 -20.78 4.42
CA LEU A 37 -7.16 -19.91 5.13
C LEU A 37 -8.56 -20.54 5.26
N GLU A 38 -8.66 -21.87 5.16
CA GLU A 38 -9.93 -22.57 5.37
C GLU A 38 -10.51 -22.23 6.75
N GLY A 39 -11.80 -21.94 6.78
CA GLY A 39 -12.51 -21.52 8.00
C GLY A 39 -12.29 -20.06 8.41
N LYS A 40 -11.42 -19.30 7.71
CA LYS A 40 -11.16 -17.89 7.98
C LYS A 40 -12.11 -16.98 7.19
N ILE A 41 -12.46 -15.86 7.81
CA ILE A 41 -13.33 -14.83 7.22
C ILE A 41 -12.55 -13.52 7.12
N MET A 42 -12.57 -12.94 5.93
CA MET A 42 -12.03 -11.59 5.68
C MET A 42 -13.17 -10.61 5.45
N ALA A 43 -13.17 -9.49 6.18
CA ALA A 43 -14.07 -8.39 5.91
C ALA A 43 -13.41 -7.35 4.99
N THR A 44 -14.13 -6.90 3.94
CA THR A 44 -13.69 -5.82 3.06
C THR A 44 -14.55 -4.57 3.29
N LEU A 45 -13.92 -3.50 3.82
CA LEU A 45 -14.57 -2.24 4.14
C LEU A 45 -13.99 -1.12 3.27
N PHE A 46 -14.70 -0.76 2.22
CA PHE A 46 -14.27 0.25 1.27
C PHE A 46 -15.16 1.49 1.37
N TYR A 47 -14.62 2.57 1.96
CA TYR A 47 -15.24 3.89 2.07
C TYR A 47 -14.97 4.78 0.86
N GLU A 48 -14.14 4.32 -0.07
CA GLU A 48 -13.88 4.88 -1.39
C GLU A 48 -13.94 3.76 -2.44
N PRO A 49 -14.50 3.98 -3.62
CA PRO A 49 -14.53 2.98 -4.70
C PRO A 49 -13.13 2.48 -5.07
N SER A 50 -13.00 1.19 -5.25
CA SER A 50 -11.73 0.59 -5.68
C SER A 50 -11.91 -0.83 -6.21
N THR A 51 -12.25 -0.95 -7.47
CA THR A 51 -12.47 -2.24 -8.13
C THR A 51 -11.26 -3.18 -8.04
N ARG A 52 -10.11 -2.71 -8.53
CA ARG A 52 -8.90 -3.57 -8.59
C ARG A 52 -8.42 -4.03 -7.23
N THR A 53 -8.27 -3.12 -6.27
CA THR A 53 -7.76 -3.44 -4.93
C THR A 53 -8.71 -4.37 -4.19
N ARG A 54 -10.01 -4.09 -4.23
CA ARG A 54 -11.01 -4.92 -3.57
C ARG A 54 -11.01 -6.33 -4.14
N LEU A 55 -11.20 -6.47 -5.45
CA LEU A 55 -11.24 -7.78 -6.12
C LEU A 55 -9.95 -8.57 -5.94
N SER A 56 -8.77 -7.92 -5.86
CA SER A 56 -7.51 -8.63 -5.63
C SER A 56 -7.45 -9.27 -4.24
N PHE A 57 -7.88 -8.58 -3.19
CA PHE A 57 -7.95 -9.15 -1.85
C PHE A 57 -9.01 -10.25 -1.74
N GLU A 58 -10.20 -10.02 -2.30
CA GLU A 58 -11.29 -10.99 -2.30
C GLU A 58 -10.92 -12.26 -3.06
N SER A 59 -10.30 -12.12 -4.24
CA SER A 59 -9.78 -13.26 -5.01
C SER A 59 -8.70 -14.02 -4.24
N ALA A 60 -7.74 -13.31 -3.62
CA ALA A 60 -6.67 -13.95 -2.85
C ALA A 60 -7.24 -14.75 -1.67
N MET A 61 -8.17 -14.18 -0.90
CA MET A 61 -8.81 -14.86 0.22
C MET A 61 -9.55 -16.12 -0.21
N THR A 62 -10.35 -16.00 -1.28
CA THR A 62 -11.14 -17.13 -1.83
C THR A 62 -10.23 -18.24 -2.37
N ARG A 63 -9.16 -17.90 -3.10
CA ARG A 63 -8.19 -18.88 -3.63
C ARG A 63 -7.47 -19.64 -2.52
N LEU A 64 -7.25 -19.01 -1.37
CA LEU A 64 -6.64 -19.65 -0.19
C LEU A 64 -7.66 -20.41 0.68
N GLY A 65 -8.91 -20.60 0.22
CA GLY A 65 -9.94 -21.38 0.91
C GLY A 65 -10.71 -20.61 1.98
N GLY A 66 -10.45 -19.31 2.14
CA GLY A 66 -11.20 -18.46 3.06
C GLY A 66 -12.50 -17.94 2.47
N ARG A 67 -13.24 -17.20 3.30
CA ARG A 67 -14.52 -16.57 2.94
C ARG A 67 -14.42 -15.07 3.02
N VAL A 68 -15.26 -14.38 2.25
CA VAL A 68 -15.30 -12.90 2.21
C VAL A 68 -16.68 -12.42 2.60
N ILE A 69 -16.72 -11.42 3.46
CA ILE A 69 -17.87 -10.57 3.73
C ILE A 69 -17.46 -9.12 3.46
N GLY A 70 -18.35 -8.28 2.96
CA GLY A 70 -17.93 -6.92 2.68
C GLY A 70 -19.05 -6.01 2.26
N THR A 71 -18.76 -4.72 2.25
CA THR A 71 -19.65 -3.70 1.75
C THR A 71 -18.92 -2.73 0.83
N GLU A 72 -19.54 -2.39 -0.28
CA GLU A 72 -19.17 -1.26 -1.14
C GLU A 72 -19.79 0.01 -0.60
N ASN A 73 -19.09 1.14 -0.81
CA ASN A 73 -19.58 2.45 -0.34
C ASN A 73 -20.00 2.44 1.13
N ALA A 74 -19.17 1.84 1.98
CA ALA A 74 -19.42 1.84 3.43
C ALA A 74 -19.68 3.26 3.99
N GLY A 75 -19.32 4.31 3.24
CA GLY A 75 -19.62 5.70 3.53
C GLY A 75 -21.07 6.12 3.29
N GLU A 76 -21.76 5.50 2.34
CA GLU A 76 -23.11 5.91 1.88
C GLU A 76 -24.21 4.94 2.30
N PHE A 77 -23.90 3.63 2.31
CA PHE A 77 -24.88 2.57 2.52
C PHE A 77 -24.73 1.80 3.83
N SER A 78 -23.77 2.21 4.67
CA SER A 78 -23.52 1.53 5.96
C SER A 78 -24.07 2.35 7.14
N SER A 79 -23.87 1.81 8.34
CA SER A 79 -24.16 2.47 9.62
C SER A 79 -23.59 3.89 9.74
N LYS A 80 -22.53 4.23 8.97
CA LYS A 80 -21.99 5.59 8.90
C LYS A 80 -23.01 6.60 8.36
N ALA A 81 -23.85 6.23 7.39
CA ALA A 81 -24.94 7.09 6.90
C ALA A 81 -25.95 7.41 8.01
N LYS A 82 -25.98 6.58 9.07
CA LYS A 82 -26.80 6.75 10.28
C LYS A 82 -26.03 7.39 11.45
N GLY A 83 -24.81 7.92 11.21
CA GLY A 83 -24.01 8.61 12.23
C GLY A 83 -23.04 7.72 13.01
N GLU A 84 -22.90 6.42 12.69
CA GLU A 84 -21.93 5.53 13.36
C GLU A 84 -20.49 5.95 13.08
N SER A 85 -19.65 5.91 14.11
CA SER A 85 -18.21 6.21 13.97
C SER A 85 -17.45 5.06 13.29
N LEU A 86 -16.26 5.37 12.69
CA LEU A 86 -15.37 4.33 12.18
C LEU A 86 -14.99 3.34 13.29
N GLU A 87 -14.75 3.85 14.47
CA GLU A 87 -14.33 3.09 15.65
C GLU A 87 -15.38 2.06 16.06
N ASP A 88 -16.65 2.45 16.06
CA ASP A 88 -17.75 1.54 16.43
C ASP A 88 -18.00 0.51 15.36
N SER A 89 -18.01 0.90 14.08
CA SER A 89 -18.07 -0.04 12.96
C SER A 89 -16.94 -1.09 13.03
N ILE A 90 -15.72 -0.66 13.34
CA ILE A 90 -14.57 -1.59 13.46
C ILE A 90 -14.73 -2.55 14.63
N ARG A 91 -15.21 -2.09 15.79
CA ARG A 91 -15.47 -2.98 16.95
C ARG A 91 -16.46 -4.08 16.58
N VAL A 92 -17.56 -3.70 15.96
CA VAL A 92 -18.62 -4.65 15.57
C VAL A 92 -18.09 -5.64 14.52
N ILE A 93 -17.48 -5.14 13.44
CA ILE A 93 -17.03 -5.99 12.33
C ILE A 93 -15.87 -6.89 12.73
N SER A 94 -15.05 -6.47 13.70
CA SER A 94 -13.99 -7.31 14.27
C SER A 94 -14.51 -8.60 14.92
N SER A 95 -15.78 -8.64 15.32
CA SER A 95 -16.39 -9.86 15.86
C SER A 95 -16.89 -10.83 14.79
N TYR A 96 -16.95 -10.40 13.52
CA TYR A 96 -17.44 -11.19 12.39
C TYR A 96 -16.33 -11.76 11.51
N ALA A 97 -15.11 -11.24 11.64
CA ALA A 97 -14.01 -11.56 10.73
C ALA A 97 -12.69 -11.84 11.47
N ASP A 98 -11.79 -12.58 10.81
CA ASP A 98 -10.42 -12.84 11.28
C ASP A 98 -9.42 -11.77 10.82
N VAL A 99 -9.77 -11.00 9.78
CA VAL A 99 -8.95 -9.90 9.23
C VAL A 99 -9.86 -8.89 8.53
N ILE A 100 -9.50 -7.61 8.60
CA ILE A 100 -10.25 -6.53 7.94
C ILE A 100 -9.36 -5.83 6.92
N ILE A 101 -9.79 -5.77 5.67
CA ILE A 101 -9.20 -4.94 4.62
C ILE A 101 -9.93 -3.59 4.64
N LEU A 102 -9.21 -2.53 5.00
CA LEU A 102 -9.81 -1.21 5.13
C LEU A 102 -9.25 -0.24 4.10
N ARG A 103 -10.14 0.34 3.30
CA ARG A 103 -9.86 1.54 2.50
C ARG A 103 -10.67 2.71 3.01
N TYR A 104 -9.98 3.76 3.46
CA TYR A 104 -10.63 4.91 4.08
C TYR A 104 -10.26 6.22 3.38
N HIS A 105 -11.18 7.20 3.35
CA HIS A 105 -11.02 8.45 2.62
C HIS A 105 -10.10 9.47 3.34
N LYS A 106 -9.85 9.32 4.64
CA LYS A 106 -9.02 10.24 5.42
C LYS A 106 -7.70 9.59 5.81
N LYS A 107 -6.60 10.36 5.74
CA LYS A 107 -5.28 9.96 6.23
C LYS A 107 -5.34 9.53 7.69
N GLY A 108 -4.67 8.40 8.02
CA GLY A 108 -4.62 7.84 9.36
C GLY A 108 -5.82 6.98 9.75
N GLY A 109 -6.77 6.76 8.83
CA GLY A 109 -7.96 5.95 9.08
C GLY A 109 -7.63 4.51 9.48
N ALA A 110 -6.68 3.87 8.80
CA ALA A 110 -6.25 2.52 9.12
C ALA A 110 -5.55 2.42 10.49
N GLU A 111 -4.77 3.43 10.87
CA GLU A 111 -4.11 3.48 12.18
C GLU A 111 -5.13 3.67 13.31
N ARG A 112 -6.15 4.52 13.09
CA ARG A 112 -7.28 4.66 14.02
C ARG A 112 -8.06 3.34 14.15
N ALA A 113 -8.45 2.73 13.04
CA ALA A 113 -9.16 1.45 13.02
C ALA A 113 -8.42 0.37 13.80
N GLN A 114 -7.10 0.24 13.62
CA GLN A 114 -6.30 -0.79 14.31
C GLN A 114 -6.34 -0.66 15.84
N LYS A 115 -6.53 0.54 16.39
CA LYS A 115 -6.63 0.74 17.85
C LYS A 115 -7.90 0.15 18.45
N PHE A 116 -8.95 0.01 17.66
CA PHE A 116 -10.27 -0.47 18.09
C PHE A 116 -10.61 -1.85 17.54
N SER A 117 -9.76 -2.40 16.71
CA SER A 117 -9.93 -3.73 16.13
C SER A 117 -9.33 -4.81 17.03
N SER A 118 -10.08 -5.89 17.27
CA SER A 118 -9.59 -7.12 17.89
C SER A 118 -8.84 -8.03 16.90
N VAL A 119 -8.95 -7.77 15.60
CA VAL A 119 -8.33 -8.53 14.52
C VAL A 119 -7.36 -7.65 13.71
N PRO A 120 -6.43 -8.23 12.92
CA PRO A 120 -5.54 -7.45 12.08
C PRO A 120 -6.29 -6.57 11.07
N ILE A 121 -5.85 -5.31 10.92
CA ILE A 121 -6.26 -4.41 9.83
C ILE A 121 -5.20 -4.42 8.74
N ILE A 122 -5.62 -4.51 7.48
CA ILE A 122 -4.77 -4.30 6.31
C ILE A 122 -5.23 -3.01 5.61
N ASN A 123 -4.33 -2.03 5.55
CA ASN A 123 -4.56 -0.74 4.90
C ASN A 123 -4.53 -0.89 3.37
N ALA A 124 -5.69 -0.82 2.75
CA ALA A 124 -5.89 -0.82 1.29
C ALA A 124 -5.96 0.61 0.69
N GLY A 125 -5.42 1.57 1.41
CA GLY A 125 -5.34 3.00 1.07
C GLY A 125 -6.15 3.88 2.03
N ASP A 126 -5.50 4.90 2.60
CA ASP A 126 -6.11 5.85 3.52
C ASP A 126 -5.97 7.30 3.02
N GLY A 127 -6.87 7.72 2.14
CA GLY A 127 -6.85 9.04 1.51
C GLY A 127 -5.48 9.38 0.90
N PRO A 128 -4.89 10.56 1.16
CA PRO A 128 -3.55 10.93 0.71
C PRO A 128 -2.42 10.36 1.60
N GLY A 129 -2.72 9.40 2.47
CA GLY A 129 -1.77 8.79 3.42
C GLY A 129 -0.88 7.72 2.78
N GLN A 130 -1.19 6.46 2.99
CA GLN A 130 -0.36 5.34 2.53
C GLN A 130 -1.19 4.20 1.91
N HIS A 131 -0.51 3.36 1.15
CA HIS A 131 -1.00 2.09 0.62
C HIS A 131 0.15 1.06 0.67
N PRO A 132 0.46 0.53 1.85
CA PRO A 132 1.68 -0.26 2.06
C PRO A 132 1.70 -1.55 1.24
N THR A 133 0.56 -2.20 1.04
CA THR A 133 0.47 -3.44 0.25
C THR A 133 0.75 -3.19 -1.23
N GLN A 134 0.31 -2.04 -1.78
CA GLN A 134 0.66 -1.68 -3.15
C GLN A 134 2.17 -1.45 -3.29
N ALA A 135 2.79 -0.71 -2.37
CA ALA A 135 4.22 -0.47 -2.44
C ALA A 135 5.06 -1.75 -2.25
N LEU A 136 4.59 -2.72 -1.45
CA LEU A 136 5.22 -4.05 -1.37
C LEU A 136 5.11 -4.82 -2.69
N LEU A 137 3.95 -4.76 -3.36
CA LEU A 137 3.74 -5.33 -4.68
C LEU A 137 4.69 -4.71 -5.72
N ASP A 138 4.82 -3.37 -5.70
CA ASP A 138 5.70 -2.65 -6.61
C ASP A 138 7.17 -3.04 -6.41
N LEU A 139 7.64 -3.11 -5.16
CA LEU A 139 8.99 -3.56 -4.81
C LEU A 139 9.23 -5.02 -5.21
N TYR A 140 8.24 -5.89 -5.01
CA TYR A 140 8.32 -7.28 -5.44
C TYR A 140 8.46 -7.39 -6.96
N THR A 141 7.71 -6.57 -7.72
CA THR A 141 7.82 -6.49 -9.17
C THR A 141 9.22 -6.04 -9.60
N VAL A 142 9.76 -4.99 -8.97
CA VAL A 142 11.15 -4.54 -9.23
C VAL A 142 12.14 -5.66 -8.96
N LYS A 143 12.02 -6.34 -7.80
CA LYS A 143 12.90 -7.47 -7.46
C LYS A 143 12.81 -8.62 -8.48
N LYS A 144 11.62 -8.94 -8.98
CA LYS A 144 11.45 -9.96 -10.03
C LYS A 144 12.09 -9.56 -11.36
N CYS A 145 11.94 -8.31 -11.76
CA CYS A 145 12.49 -7.83 -13.04
C CYS A 145 14.00 -7.66 -13.03
N PHE A 146 14.57 -7.19 -11.92
CA PHE A 146 15.99 -6.84 -11.84
C PHE A 146 16.84 -7.78 -10.96
N GLY A 147 16.23 -8.73 -10.27
CA GLY A 147 16.87 -9.60 -9.28
C GLY A 147 17.26 -8.89 -7.99
N LYS A 148 17.15 -7.56 -7.93
CA LYS A 148 17.55 -6.69 -6.82
C LYS A 148 16.60 -5.49 -6.72
N ILE A 149 16.68 -4.75 -5.62
CA ILE A 149 15.98 -3.46 -5.43
C ILE A 149 17.00 -2.34 -5.24
N GLU A 150 18.21 -2.67 -4.91
CA GLU A 150 19.31 -1.76 -4.60
C GLU A 150 20.01 -1.24 -5.86
N LYS A 151 20.58 -0.02 -5.77
CA LYS A 151 21.41 0.62 -6.81
C LYS A 151 20.68 0.79 -8.14
N LEU A 152 19.41 1.17 -8.07
CA LEU A 152 18.57 1.47 -9.23
C LEU A 152 18.30 2.96 -9.32
N LYS A 153 18.12 3.45 -10.53
CA LYS A 153 17.61 4.78 -10.86
C LYS A 153 16.12 4.68 -11.14
N ILE A 154 15.30 5.28 -10.28
CA ILE A 154 13.84 5.11 -10.27
C ILE A 154 13.16 6.44 -10.56
N ALA A 155 12.45 6.56 -11.66
CA ALA A 155 11.61 7.72 -11.96
C ALA A 155 10.18 7.51 -11.43
N LEU A 156 9.75 8.40 -10.55
CA LEU A 156 8.38 8.49 -10.05
C LEU A 156 7.68 9.64 -10.81
N ILE A 157 6.62 9.30 -11.57
CA ILE A 157 6.09 10.18 -12.61
C ILE A 157 4.61 10.46 -12.37
N GLY A 158 4.15 11.72 -12.56
CA GLY A 158 2.76 12.12 -12.57
C GLY A 158 2.33 12.94 -11.34
N ASP A 159 1.15 12.67 -10.74
CA ASP A 159 0.71 13.35 -9.51
C ASP A 159 1.41 12.76 -8.28
N LEU A 160 2.54 13.35 -7.93
CA LEU A 160 3.34 12.94 -6.77
C LEU A 160 2.84 13.57 -5.46
N LYS A 161 2.10 14.67 -5.55
CA LYS A 161 1.56 15.41 -4.41
C LYS A 161 0.51 14.60 -3.64
N ASN A 162 -0.38 13.91 -4.37
CA ASN A 162 -1.53 13.19 -3.83
C ASN A 162 -1.38 11.67 -3.92
N GLY A 163 -0.34 11.18 -4.61
CA GLY A 163 -0.07 9.77 -4.85
C GLY A 163 0.33 9.01 -3.58
N ARG A 164 -0.62 8.35 -2.90
CA ARG A 164 -0.35 7.54 -1.70
C ARG A 164 0.58 6.35 -1.95
N THR A 165 0.57 5.80 -3.16
CA THR A 165 1.44 4.65 -3.53
C THR A 165 2.89 5.08 -3.63
N VAL A 166 3.19 6.18 -4.34
CA VAL A 166 4.55 6.74 -4.41
C VAL A 166 5.09 7.14 -3.04
N ARG A 167 4.24 7.67 -2.16
CA ARG A 167 4.62 7.98 -0.78
C ARG A 167 5.05 6.73 -0.02
N SER A 168 4.25 5.65 -0.10
CA SER A 168 4.58 4.38 0.54
C SER A 168 5.83 3.75 -0.04
N LEU A 169 6.03 3.84 -1.36
CA LEU A 169 7.24 3.37 -2.03
C LEU A 169 8.48 4.15 -1.56
N CYS A 170 8.40 5.48 -1.49
CA CYS A 170 9.49 6.32 -0.96
C CYS A 170 9.86 5.93 0.49
N TYR A 171 8.90 5.62 1.34
CA TYR A 171 9.18 5.18 2.72
C TYR A 171 9.95 3.85 2.76
N PHE A 172 9.58 2.87 1.92
CA PHE A 172 10.32 1.62 1.82
C PHE A 172 11.72 1.80 1.25
N LEU A 173 11.85 2.55 0.15
CA LEU A 173 13.14 2.83 -0.47
C LEU A 173 14.07 3.53 0.52
N ALA A 174 13.61 4.58 1.19
CA ALA A 174 14.41 5.30 2.16
C ALA A 174 14.86 4.44 3.34
N LYS A 175 13.98 3.61 3.86
CA LYS A 175 14.29 2.84 5.07
C LYS A 175 15.17 1.63 4.82
N HIS A 176 15.08 0.99 3.65
CA HIS A 176 15.67 -0.32 3.41
C HIS A 176 16.58 -0.41 2.19
N TYR A 177 16.49 0.55 1.27
CA TYR A 177 17.13 0.55 -0.03
C TYR A 177 17.62 1.95 -0.39
N SER A 178 18.39 2.58 0.53
CA SER A 178 18.78 4.00 0.46
C SER A 178 19.83 4.31 -0.61
N ASP A 179 20.44 3.31 -1.21
CA ASP A 179 21.44 3.45 -2.29
C ASP A 179 20.82 3.58 -3.70
N ASN A 180 19.50 3.74 -3.78
CA ASN A 180 18.79 4.08 -5.00
C ASN A 180 18.86 5.60 -5.28
N HIS A 181 18.70 5.96 -6.55
CA HIS A 181 18.55 7.35 -6.98
C HIS A 181 17.10 7.58 -7.47
N ILE A 182 16.38 8.50 -6.85
CA ILE A 182 14.97 8.77 -7.15
C ILE A 182 14.85 10.06 -7.97
N TYR A 183 14.20 9.97 -9.13
CA TYR A 183 13.80 11.12 -9.93
C TYR A 183 12.30 11.38 -9.74
N PHE A 184 11.95 12.56 -9.26
CA PHE A 184 10.57 13.04 -9.20
C PHE A 184 10.24 13.80 -10.47
N VAL A 185 9.41 13.23 -11.34
CA VAL A 185 9.04 13.81 -12.63
C VAL A 185 7.57 14.23 -12.58
N SER A 186 7.31 15.50 -12.42
CA SER A 186 5.94 16.01 -12.28
C SER A 186 5.83 17.49 -12.63
N PRO A 187 4.65 17.93 -13.09
CA PRO A 187 4.33 19.36 -13.19
C PRO A 187 4.47 20.05 -11.81
N LYS A 188 4.76 21.35 -11.81
CA LYS A 188 4.98 22.14 -10.57
C LYS A 188 3.83 22.03 -9.56
N GLN A 189 2.58 21.91 -10.02
CA GLN A 189 1.40 21.83 -9.17
C GLN A 189 1.26 20.50 -8.42
N THR A 190 1.87 19.45 -8.95
CA THR A 190 1.76 18.07 -8.45
C THR A 190 3.08 17.49 -7.93
N GLN A 191 4.05 18.34 -7.64
CA GLN A 191 5.35 17.95 -7.09
C GLN A 191 5.25 17.23 -5.75
N MET A 192 6.23 16.37 -5.47
CA MET A 192 6.33 15.65 -4.20
C MET A 192 6.40 16.63 -3.02
N LYS A 193 5.64 16.35 -1.97
CA LYS A 193 5.58 17.17 -0.76
C LYS A 193 6.88 17.11 0.03
N LYS A 194 7.18 18.21 0.75
CA LYS A 194 8.39 18.38 1.56
C LYS A 194 8.58 17.27 2.62
N ASP A 195 7.50 16.74 3.18
CA ASP A 195 7.58 15.68 4.21
C ASP A 195 8.25 14.40 3.70
N ILE A 196 8.02 14.02 2.43
CA ILE A 196 8.69 12.89 1.80
C ILE A 196 10.14 13.22 1.45
N LYS A 197 10.41 14.41 0.88
CA LYS A 197 11.76 14.85 0.57
C LYS A 197 12.64 14.86 1.81
N ASN A 198 12.16 15.47 2.90
CA ASN A 198 12.85 15.49 4.20
C ASN A 198 13.08 14.06 4.76
N TYR A 199 12.15 13.13 4.51
CA TYR A 199 12.33 11.74 4.93
C TYR A 199 13.42 11.03 4.12
N LEU A 200 13.50 11.29 2.81
CA LEU A 200 14.58 10.78 1.95
C LEU A 200 15.93 11.34 2.39
N ASP A 201 16.02 12.66 2.61
CA ASP A 201 17.24 13.35 3.09
C ASP A 201 17.73 12.75 4.41
N LYS A 202 16.82 12.55 5.38
CA LYS A 202 17.13 11.94 6.67
C LYS A 202 17.69 10.52 6.55
N ASN A 203 17.36 9.81 5.50
CA ASN A 203 17.84 8.45 5.23
C ASN A 203 18.94 8.39 4.17
N ASN A 204 19.54 9.54 3.80
CA ASN A 204 20.63 9.67 2.82
C ASN A 204 20.30 9.10 1.43
N VAL A 205 19.04 9.16 1.01
CA VAL A 205 18.62 8.76 -0.35
C VAL A 205 18.84 9.91 -1.31
N LYS A 206 19.54 9.66 -2.42
CA LYS A 206 19.68 10.64 -3.50
C LYS A 206 18.35 10.83 -4.23
N TRP A 207 17.93 12.07 -4.42
CA TRP A 207 16.75 12.38 -5.21
C TRP A 207 16.92 13.71 -5.97
N GLU A 208 16.23 13.83 -7.09
CA GLU A 208 16.17 15.04 -7.93
C GLU A 208 14.76 15.28 -8.44
N GLU A 209 14.39 16.55 -8.63
CA GLU A 209 13.17 16.93 -9.34
C GLU A 209 13.47 17.23 -10.79
N LYS A 210 12.64 16.70 -11.68
CA LYS A 210 12.68 16.96 -13.13
C LYS A 210 11.28 17.36 -13.61
N ASP A 211 11.22 18.29 -14.50
CA ASP A 211 9.99 18.73 -15.17
C ASP A 211 9.77 18.03 -16.52
N ASN A 212 10.82 17.39 -17.06
CA ASN A 212 10.79 16.72 -18.34
C ASN A 212 11.37 15.29 -18.26
N LEU A 213 10.53 14.32 -18.57
CA LEU A 213 10.93 12.90 -18.59
C LEU A 213 11.99 12.62 -19.66
N LYS A 214 11.94 13.31 -20.81
CA LYS A 214 12.88 13.08 -21.92
C LYS A 214 14.34 13.28 -21.50
N SER A 215 14.60 14.15 -20.52
CA SER A 215 15.97 14.44 -20.06
C SER A 215 16.63 13.29 -19.29
N ILE A 216 15.85 12.29 -18.83
CA ILE A 216 16.35 11.19 -17.99
C ILE A 216 15.99 9.81 -18.53
N VAL A 217 15.26 9.72 -19.65
CA VAL A 217 14.71 8.44 -20.14
C VAL A 217 15.78 7.38 -20.40
N SER A 218 16.96 7.79 -20.87
CA SER A 218 18.08 6.88 -21.14
C SER A 218 18.88 6.48 -19.89
N GLU A 219 18.62 7.12 -18.76
CA GLU A 219 19.40 6.90 -17.52
C GLU A 219 18.66 6.09 -16.47
N VAL A 220 17.35 5.91 -16.61
CA VAL A 220 16.46 5.36 -15.60
C VAL A 220 16.21 3.87 -15.82
N ASP A 221 16.34 3.09 -14.76
CA ASP A 221 16.06 1.65 -14.78
C ASP A 221 14.57 1.34 -14.62
N VAL A 222 13.85 2.13 -13.78
CA VAL A 222 12.45 1.89 -13.43
C VAL A 222 11.61 3.13 -13.64
N PHE A 223 10.53 3.00 -14.43
CA PHE A 223 9.51 4.03 -14.61
C PHE A 223 8.26 3.66 -13.81
N TYR A 224 7.96 4.44 -12.78
CA TYR A 224 6.77 4.29 -11.96
C TYR A 224 5.77 5.40 -12.28
N GLN A 225 4.80 5.08 -13.14
CA GLN A 225 3.79 6.04 -13.58
C GLN A 225 2.59 6.07 -12.63
N THR A 226 2.26 7.23 -12.10
CA THR A 226 1.02 7.45 -11.34
C THR A 226 -0.08 8.03 -12.23
N ARG A 227 -1.33 7.93 -11.76
CA ARG A 227 -2.43 8.65 -12.42
C ARG A 227 -2.20 10.16 -12.26
N VAL A 228 -2.37 10.90 -13.33
CA VAL A 228 -2.58 12.35 -13.28
C VAL A 228 -4.08 12.57 -13.07
N GLN A 229 -4.45 13.20 -11.96
CA GLN A 229 -5.84 13.61 -11.77
C GLN A 229 -6.10 14.82 -12.68
N GLU A 230 -7.20 14.80 -13.42
CA GLU A 230 -7.68 16.00 -14.10
C GLU A 230 -7.97 17.06 -13.03
N LEU A 231 -7.36 18.23 -13.20
CA LEU A 231 -7.49 19.38 -12.31
C LEU A 231 -8.80 20.11 -12.58
#